data_8b2dff36ab9b59eee17bf4ba2637c2a4
#
_entry.id   8b2dff36ab9b59eee17bf4ba2637c2a4
#
_cell.length_a   1.000
_cell.length_b   1.000
_cell.length_c   1.000
_cell.angle_alpha   90.00
_cell.angle_beta   90.00
_cell.angle_gamma   90.00
#
_symmetry.space_group_name_H-M   'P 1'
#
loop_
_entity.id
_entity.type
_entity.pdbx_description
1 polymer ?
#
loop_
_entity_poly.entity_id
_entity_poly.type
_entity_poly.pdbx_seq_one_letter_code
_entity_poly.pdbx_strand_id
1 'polypeptide(L)'
;MPRKGHTQKREVLADPMYNNVVVTKLINNIMLDGKKGVAQKIVYGAFDRVAEKTGRPAIEVFEEAMNNVMPVLEVKARRIGGATYQVPIEVRPDRRQTLGLRWLTMFSRKRGEKTMADRLANEIMDAANNTGASVKRKEDMHKMAEANKAFSHFRF
;
A
#
# COMPACT_ATOMS: atom_id res chain seq x y z
N MET A 1 8.89 23.63 8.74
CA MET A 1 9.55 22.59 7.91
C MET A 1 11.06 22.79 8.00
N PRO A 2 11.85 21.77 8.33
CA PRO A 2 13.30 21.90 8.37
C PRO A 2 13.82 22.15 6.95
N ARG A 3 14.61 23.21 6.77
CA ARG A 3 15.26 23.52 5.49
C ARG A 3 16.55 22.71 5.29
N LYS A 4 17.18 22.29 6.38
CA LYS A 4 18.41 21.48 6.40
C LYS A 4 18.27 20.40 7.46
N GLY A 5 18.70 19.19 7.16
CA GLY A 5 18.68 18.06 8.07
C GLY A 5 17.53 17.08 7.83
N HIS A 6 17.65 15.91 8.44
CA HIS A 6 16.65 14.85 8.34
C HIS A 6 15.57 15.05 9.40
N THR A 7 14.30 14.96 8.98
CA THR A 7 13.18 14.88 9.92
C THR A 7 13.21 13.51 10.59
N GLN A 8 13.22 13.49 11.92
CA GLN A 8 13.13 12.22 12.66
C GLN A 8 11.80 11.55 12.37
N LYS A 9 11.83 10.28 12.01
CA LYS A 9 10.63 9.46 11.85
C LYS A 9 10.06 9.15 13.23
N ARG A 10 8.76 9.39 13.41
CA ARG A 10 8.06 8.98 14.63
C ARG A 10 7.93 7.45 14.65
N GLU A 11 8.17 6.86 15.80
CA GLU A 11 7.91 5.44 16.01
C GLU A 11 6.41 5.18 15.97
N VAL A 12 6.04 4.10 15.29
CA VAL A 12 4.67 3.62 15.23
C VAL A 12 4.55 2.40 16.11
N LEU A 13 3.70 2.48 17.12
CA LEU A 13 3.45 1.36 18.02
C LEU A 13 2.68 0.25 17.31
N ALA A 14 2.98 -1.00 17.65
CA ALA A 14 2.24 -2.14 17.16
C ALA A 14 0.76 -2.09 17.58
N ASP A 15 -0.11 -2.62 16.72
CA ASP A 15 -1.53 -2.72 17.04
C ASP A 15 -1.77 -3.68 18.22
N PRO A 16 -2.57 -3.31 19.23
CA PRO A 16 -2.77 -4.15 20.42
C PRO A 16 -3.50 -5.46 20.12
N MET A 17 -4.36 -5.52 19.10
CA MET A 17 -5.10 -6.73 18.73
C MET A 17 -4.25 -7.76 17.99
N TYR A 18 -3.39 -7.30 17.07
CA TYR A 18 -2.60 -8.15 16.19
C TYR A 18 -1.10 -8.07 16.47
N ASN A 19 -0.67 -7.20 17.36
CA ASN A 19 0.73 -6.95 17.69
C ASN A 19 1.60 -6.72 16.44
N ASN A 20 1.08 -5.94 15.49
CA ASN A 20 1.69 -5.72 14.19
C ASN A 20 1.71 -4.23 13.83
N VAL A 21 2.90 -3.72 13.52
CA VAL A 21 3.10 -2.30 13.14
C VAL A 21 2.44 -1.96 11.80
N VAL A 22 2.40 -2.90 10.87
CA VAL A 22 1.80 -2.69 9.55
C VAL A 22 0.29 -2.50 9.66
N VAL A 23 -0.36 -3.22 10.59
CA VAL A 23 -1.78 -3.05 10.90
C VAL A 23 -2.06 -1.64 11.44
N THR A 24 -1.22 -1.13 12.32
CA THR A 24 -1.34 0.26 12.79
C THR A 24 -1.20 1.26 11.65
N LYS A 25 -0.25 1.05 10.74
CA LYS A 25 -0.09 1.88 9.54
C LYS A 25 -1.30 1.81 8.61
N LEU A 26 -1.91 0.64 8.47
CA LEU A 26 -3.16 0.47 7.71
C LEU A 26 -4.29 1.29 8.33
N ILE A 27 -4.49 1.19 9.64
CA ILE A 27 -5.47 1.98 10.38
C ILE A 27 -5.26 3.48 10.14
N ASN A 28 -4.02 3.94 10.22
CA ASN A 28 -3.67 5.34 9.97
C ASN A 28 -3.97 5.78 8.51
N ASN A 29 -3.84 4.87 7.53
CA ASN A 29 -4.20 5.15 6.13
C ASN A 29 -5.72 5.18 5.91
N ILE A 30 -6.47 4.33 6.61
CA ILE A 30 -7.95 4.29 6.54
C ILE A 30 -8.56 5.50 7.26
N MET A 31 -7.90 6.01 8.29
CA MET A 31 -8.40 7.12 9.10
C MET A 31 -8.66 8.37 8.27
N LEU A 32 -9.83 8.99 8.52
CA LEU A 32 -10.22 10.30 7.99
C LEU A 32 -10.56 11.23 9.15
N ASP A 33 -10.24 12.50 9.01
CA ASP A 33 -10.58 13.58 9.98
C ASP A 33 -10.13 13.28 11.43
N GLY A 34 -9.05 12.52 11.59
CA GLY A 34 -8.54 12.12 12.91
C GLY A 34 -9.39 11.08 13.66
N LYS A 35 -10.40 10.50 13.02
CA LYS A 35 -11.33 9.52 13.62
C LYS A 35 -10.71 8.12 13.71
N LYS A 36 -9.70 7.96 14.55
CA LYS A 36 -8.93 6.71 14.67
C LYS A 36 -9.78 5.53 15.16
N GLY A 37 -10.68 5.73 16.11
CA GLY A 37 -11.56 4.67 16.62
C GLY A 37 -12.46 4.08 15.54
N VAL A 38 -12.96 4.91 14.62
CA VAL A 38 -13.75 4.45 13.47
C VAL A 38 -12.88 3.64 12.51
N ALA A 39 -11.67 4.10 12.22
CA ALA A 39 -10.72 3.37 11.37
C ALA A 39 -10.33 2.01 11.97
N GLN A 40 -10.11 1.94 13.27
CA GLN A 40 -9.86 0.66 13.97
C GLN A 40 -11.03 -0.32 13.81
N LYS A 41 -12.26 0.13 14.01
CA LYS A 41 -13.46 -0.72 13.81
C LYS A 41 -13.58 -1.22 12.38
N ILE A 42 -13.26 -0.39 11.40
CA ILE A 42 -13.25 -0.79 9.98
C ILE A 42 -12.21 -1.88 9.72
N VAL A 43 -10.98 -1.68 10.18
CA VAL A 43 -9.89 -2.64 9.94
C VAL A 43 -10.14 -3.96 10.68
N TYR A 44 -10.55 -3.91 11.93
CA TYR A 44 -10.86 -5.12 12.70
C TYR A 44 -12.05 -5.87 12.09
N GLY A 45 -13.12 -5.16 11.72
CA GLY A 45 -14.26 -5.76 11.04
C GLY A 45 -13.90 -6.37 9.68
N ALA A 46 -12.99 -5.74 8.93
CA ALA A 46 -12.49 -6.31 7.69
C ALA A 46 -11.67 -7.58 7.93
N PHE A 47 -10.81 -7.60 8.95
CA PHE A 47 -10.02 -8.78 9.30
C PHE A 47 -10.88 -9.95 9.79
N ASP A 48 -11.91 -9.68 10.58
CA ASP A 48 -12.87 -10.70 11.00
C ASP A 48 -13.55 -11.34 9.78
N ARG A 49 -13.97 -10.53 8.81
CA ARG A 49 -14.57 -11.03 7.56
C ARG A 49 -13.60 -11.81 6.68
N VAL A 50 -12.34 -11.40 6.62
CA VAL A 50 -11.29 -12.16 5.92
C VAL A 50 -11.09 -13.51 6.57
N ALA A 51 -10.98 -13.59 7.90
CA ALA A 51 -10.82 -14.83 8.63
C ALA A 51 -12.03 -15.76 8.44
N GLU A 52 -13.23 -15.21 8.51
CA GLU A 52 -14.49 -15.96 8.31
C GLU A 52 -14.58 -16.56 6.90
N LYS A 53 -14.29 -15.76 5.87
CA LYS A 53 -14.42 -16.19 4.46
C LYS A 53 -13.29 -17.11 3.99
N THR A 54 -12.09 -16.91 4.47
CA THR A 54 -10.92 -17.68 4.03
C THR A 54 -10.62 -18.89 4.92
N GLY A 55 -11.12 -18.90 6.15
CA GLY A 55 -10.79 -19.94 7.15
C GLY A 55 -9.32 -19.88 7.62
N ARG A 56 -8.60 -18.80 7.30
CA ARG A 56 -7.19 -18.57 7.66
C ARG A 56 -7.07 -17.37 8.61
N PRO A 57 -6.01 -17.30 9.43
CA PRO A 57 -5.72 -16.09 10.20
C PRO A 57 -5.67 -14.86 9.29
N ALA A 58 -6.43 -13.82 9.64
CA ALA A 58 -6.54 -12.62 8.82
C ALA A 58 -5.19 -11.93 8.59
N ILE A 59 -4.31 -11.98 9.60
CA ILE A 59 -2.98 -11.37 9.52
C ILE A 59 -2.12 -12.04 8.43
N GLU A 60 -2.18 -13.35 8.29
CA GLU A 60 -1.44 -14.07 7.25
C GLU A 60 -1.93 -13.70 5.85
N VAL A 61 -3.26 -13.64 5.67
CA VAL A 61 -3.87 -13.21 4.39
C VAL A 61 -3.49 -11.77 4.07
N PHE A 62 -3.46 -10.91 5.06
CA PHE A 62 -3.05 -9.51 4.90
C PHE A 62 -1.57 -9.37 4.53
N GLU A 63 -0.68 -10.14 5.16
CA GLU A 63 0.75 -10.14 4.82
C GLU A 63 0.98 -10.64 3.39
N GLU A 64 0.29 -11.69 2.98
CA GLU A 64 0.32 -12.20 1.61
C GLU A 64 -0.19 -11.15 0.60
N ALA A 65 -1.30 -10.49 0.91
CA ALA A 65 -1.84 -9.39 0.12
C ALA A 65 -0.83 -8.24 -0.02
N MET A 66 -0.20 -7.84 1.07
CA MET A 66 0.82 -6.79 1.05
C MET A 66 2.03 -7.17 0.20
N ASN A 67 2.52 -8.41 0.30
CA ASN A 67 3.61 -8.90 -0.53
C ASN A 67 3.27 -8.84 -2.02
N ASN A 68 2.02 -9.13 -2.38
CA ASN A 68 1.55 -9.10 -3.76
C ASN A 68 1.34 -7.68 -4.30
N VAL A 69 1.05 -6.71 -3.43
CA VAL A 69 0.76 -5.31 -3.81
C VAL A 69 2.01 -4.41 -3.80
N MET A 70 2.97 -4.69 -2.94
CA MET A 70 4.17 -3.86 -2.80
C MET A 70 5.03 -3.86 -4.07
N PRO A 71 5.31 -2.68 -4.68
CA PRO A 71 6.11 -2.61 -5.89
C PRO A 71 7.61 -2.69 -5.58
N VAL A 72 8.38 -3.27 -6.50
CA VAL A 72 9.86 -3.27 -6.45
C VAL A 72 10.43 -2.07 -7.22
N LEU A 73 9.76 -1.67 -8.30
CA LEU A 73 10.17 -0.58 -9.18
C LEU A 73 9.10 0.51 -9.22
N GLU A 74 9.55 1.75 -9.36
CA GLU A 74 8.69 2.89 -9.70
C GLU A 74 9.37 3.75 -10.77
N VAL A 75 8.62 4.61 -11.41
CA VAL A 75 9.15 5.60 -12.36
C VAL A 75 9.14 6.98 -11.73
N LYS A 76 10.24 7.71 -11.91
CA LYS A 76 10.39 9.08 -11.42
C LYS A 76 10.69 10.02 -12.59
N ALA A 77 9.92 11.08 -12.69
CA ALA A 77 10.16 12.10 -13.71
C ALA A 77 11.46 12.84 -13.42
N ARG A 78 12.32 12.90 -14.41
CA ARG A 78 13.59 13.67 -14.40
C ARG A 78 13.63 14.58 -15.60
N ARG A 79 14.02 15.83 -15.40
CA ARG A 79 14.19 16.79 -16.47
C ARG A 79 15.67 16.87 -16.83
N ILE A 80 16.01 16.56 -18.08
CA ILE A 80 17.37 16.53 -18.60
C ILE A 80 17.36 17.25 -19.95
N GLY A 81 18.17 18.29 -20.11
CA GLY A 81 18.29 19.04 -21.36
C GLY A 81 16.96 19.61 -21.88
N GLY A 82 16.03 20.00 -20.98
CA GLY A 82 14.72 20.53 -21.37
C GLY A 82 13.63 19.49 -21.61
N ALA A 83 13.96 18.21 -21.76
CA ALA A 83 13.00 17.10 -21.88
C ALA A 83 12.79 16.41 -20.55
N THR A 84 11.57 15.92 -20.31
CA THR A 84 11.22 15.16 -19.11
C THR A 84 11.19 13.67 -19.44
N TYR A 85 12.00 12.90 -18.72
CA TYR A 85 12.09 11.45 -18.85
C TYR A 85 11.50 10.76 -17.63
N GLN A 86 10.82 9.64 -17.86
CA GLN A 86 10.37 8.75 -16.80
C GLN A 86 11.47 7.71 -16.51
N VAL A 87 12.19 7.92 -15.43
CA VAL A 87 13.35 7.09 -15.08
C VAL A 87 12.94 6.00 -14.11
N PRO A 88 13.13 4.69 -14.42
CA PRO A 88 12.86 3.60 -13.49
C PRO A 88 13.88 3.59 -12.34
N ILE A 89 13.38 3.47 -11.13
CA ILE A 89 14.18 3.38 -9.92
C ILE A 89 13.67 2.26 -9.02
N GLU A 90 14.57 1.68 -8.24
CA GLU A 90 14.21 0.72 -7.20
C GLU A 90 13.54 1.44 -6.02
N VAL A 91 12.51 0.82 -5.47
CA VAL A 91 11.76 1.35 -4.33
C VAL A 91 12.36 0.83 -3.03
N ARG A 92 12.70 1.73 -2.11
CA ARG A 92 13.19 1.35 -0.78
C ARG A 92 12.10 0.61 0.03
N PRO A 93 12.47 -0.31 0.95
CA PRO A 93 11.51 -1.15 1.67
C PRO A 93 10.40 -0.39 2.40
N ASP A 94 10.73 0.70 3.09
CA ASP A 94 9.73 1.53 3.79
C ASP A 94 8.77 2.25 2.83
N ARG A 95 9.26 2.65 1.65
CA ARG A 95 8.40 3.23 0.62
C ARG A 95 7.54 2.16 -0.08
N ARG A 96 8.08 0.95 -0.29
CA ARG A 96 7.30 -0.18 -0.82
C ARG A 96 6.06 -0.44 0.05
N GLN A 97 6.28 -0.52 1.36
CA GLN A 97 5.20 -0.70 2.33
C GLN A 97 4.19 0.46 2.29
N THR A 98 4.67 1.70 2.24
CA THR A 98 3.81 2.89 2.16
C THR A 98 2.96 2.89 0.90
N LEU A 99 3.55 2.55 -0.26
CA LEU A 99 2.82 2.47 -1.53
C LEU A 99 1.78 1.34 -1.51
N GLY A 100 2.14 0.17 -0.99
CA GLY A 100 1.22 -0.95 -0.86
C GLY A 100 -0.01 -0.60 -0.02
N LEU A 101 0.19 -0.03 1.16
CA LEU A 101 -0.90 0.41 2.05
C LEU A 101 -1.76 1.50 1.41
N ARG A 102 -1.14 2.46 0.74
CA ARG A 102 -1.85 3.54 0.05
C ARG A 102 -2.73 3.00 -1.08
N TRP A 103 -2.21 2.11 -1.91
CA TRP A 103 -2.97 1.54 -3.00
C TRP A 103 -4.10 0.63 -2.51
N LEU A 104 -3.82 -0.21 -1.51
CA LEU A 104 -4.84 -1.05 -0.90
C LEU A 104 -6.02 -0.20 -0.38
N THR A 105 -5.73 0.86 0.37
CA THR A 105 -6.75 1.78 0.89
C THR A 105 -7.49 2.51 -0.22
N MET A 106 -6.78 3.04 -1.21
CA MET A 106 -7.36 3.81 -2.32
C MET A 106 -8.31 2.95 -3.16
N PHE A 107 -7.91 1.74 -3.49
CA PHE A 107 -8.72 0.85 -4.32
C PHE A 107 -9.86 0.19 -3.53
N SER A 108 -9.69 -0.05 -2.23
CA SER A 108 -10.80 -0.45 -1.36
C SER A 108 -11.93 0.60 -1.38
N ARG A 109 -11.59 1.88 -1.29
CA ARG A 109 -12.59 2.96 -1.34
C ARG A 109 -13.36 3.04 -2.66
N LYS A 110 -12.77 2.59 -3.75
CA LYS A 110 -13.39 2.59 -5.10
C LYS A 110 -14.28 1.39 -5.37
N ARG A 111 -14.32 0.40 -4.48
CA ARG A 111 -15.16 -0.79 -4.63
C ARG A 111 -16.64 -0.45 -4.41
N GLY A 112 -17.50 -1.30 -4.94
CA GLY A 112 -18.95 -1.11 -4.91
C GLY A 112 -19.68 -1.69 -3.69
N GLU A 113 -18.99 -2.39 -2.78
CA GLU A 113 -19.61 -2.97 -1.59
C GLU A 113 -20.17 -1.89 -0.66
N LYS A 114 -21.17 -2.22 0.14
CA LYS A 114 -21.91 -1.27 0.95
C LYS A 114 -21.06 -0.62 2.04
N THR A 115 -20.30 -1.40 2.81
CA THR A 115 -19.51 -0.91 3.93
C THR A 115 -18.01 -0.87 3.59
N MET A 116 -17.28 0.06 4.23
CA MET A 116 -15.82 0.13 4.03
C MET A 116 -15.10 -1.12 4.54
N ALA A 117 -15.62 -1.76 5.60
CA ALA A 117 -15.09 -3.02 6.10
C ALA A 117 -15.21 -4.15 5.06
N ASP A 118 -16.32 -4.24 4.35
CA ASP A 118 -16.51 -5.21 3.25
C ASP A 118 -15.58 -4.91 2.08
N ARG A 119 -15.46 -3.65 1.69
CA ARG A 119 -14.58 -3.20 0.63
C ARG A 119 -13.12 -3.57 0.92
N LEU A 120 -12.66 -3.26 2.12
CA LEU A 120 -11.29 -3.56 2.55
C LEU A 120 -11.05 -5.07 2.63
N ALA A 121 -11.97 -5.83 3.20
CA ALA A 121 -11.88 -7.29 3.29
C ALA A 121 -11.75 -7.94 1.92
N ASN A 122 -12.62 -7.55 0.99
CA ASN A 122 -12.62 -8.11 -0.36
C ASN A 122 -11.36 -7.70 -1.14
N GLU A 123 -10.88 -6.47 -0.99
CA GLU A 123 -9.63 -6.04 -1.63
C GLU A 123 -8.42 -6.80 -1.09
N ILE A 124 -8.37 -7.05 0.23
CA ILE A 124 -7.31 -7.87 0.85
C ILE A 124 -7.34 -9.30 0.30
N MET A 125 -8.51 -9.92 0.23
CA MET A 125 -8.64 -11.28 -0.31
C MET A 125 -8.26 -11.37 -1.78
N ASP A 126 -8.71 -10.42 -2.60
CA ASP A 126 -8.34 -10.35 -4.03
C ASP A 126 -6.83 -10.17 -4.17
N ALA A 127 -6.23 -9.28 -3.41
CA ALA A 127 -4.78 -9.05 -3.42
C ALA A 127 -3.99 -10.27 -2.96
N ALA A 128 -4.45 -10.99 -1.95
CA ALA A 128 -3.84 -12.25 -1.51
C ALA A 128 -3.85 -13.31 -2.61
N ASN A 129 -4.91 -13.32 -3.43
CA ASN A 129 -5.02 -14.19 -4.61
C ASN A 129 -4.32 -13.62 -5.86
N ASN A 130 -3.49 -12.59 -5.69
CA ASN A 130 -2.77 -11.90 -6.78
C ASN A 130 -3.69 -11.34 -7.87
N THR A 131 -4.86 -10.86 -7.47
CA THR A 131 -5.87 -10.24 -8.34
C THR A 131 -6.32 -8.90 -7.75
N GLY A 132 -7.21 -8.22 -8.44
CA GLY A 132 -7.77 -6.95 -7.97
C GLY A 132 -7.01 -5.71 -8.41
N ALA A 133 -7.59 -4.56 -8.11
CA ALA A 133 -7.10 -3.27 -8.61
C ALA A 133 -5.76 -2.84 -8.01
N SER A 134 -5.50 -3.21 -6.76
CA SER A 134 -4.22 -2.90 -6.08
C SER A 134 -3.05 -3.64 -6.74
N VAL A 135 -3.22 -4.92 -7.04
CA VAL A 135 -2.21 -5.73 -7.74
C VAL A 135 -2.02 -5.23 -9.17
N LYS A 136 -3.12 -4.92 -9.85
CA LYS A 136 -3.06 -4.34 -11.20
C LYS A 136 -2.26 -3.02 -11.21
N ARG A 137 -2.43 -2.19 -10.20
CA ARG A 137 -1.65 -0.95 -10.07
C ARG A 137 -0.15 -1.21 -9.96
N LYS A 138 0.26 -2.22 -9.20
CA LYS A 138 1.66 -2.65 -9.12
C LYS A 138 2.16 -3.10 -10.51
N GLU A 139 1.40 -3.95 -11.19
CA GLU A 139 1.77 -4.44 -12.51
C GLU A 139 1.91 -3.32 -13.53
N ASP A 140 0.98 -2.37 -13.54
CA ASP A 140 1.05 -1.20 -14.43
C ASP A 140 2.31 -0.36 -14.14
N MET A 141 2.67 -0.18 -12.86
CA MET A 141 3.90 0.51 -12.47
C MET A 141 5.14 -0.24 -12.96
N HIS A 142 5.17 -1.56 -12.82
CA HIS A 142 6.28 -2.38 -13.31
C HIS A 142 6.38 -2.36 -14.82
N LYS A 143 5.26 -2.41 -15.55
CA LYS A 143 5.23 -2.27 -17.03
C LYS A 143 5.76 -0.91 -17.48
N MET A 144 5.37 0.16 -16.79
CA MET A 144 5.92 1.51 -17.08
C MET A 144 7.43 1.57 -16.83
N ALA A 145 7.91 0.95 -15.76
CA ALA A 145 9.34 0.90 -15.46
C ALA A 145 10.12 0.10 -16.51
N GLU A 146 9.57 -1.01 -16.97
CA GLU A 146 10.17 -1.83 -18.02
C GLU A 146 10.19 -1.10 -19.37
N ALA A 147 9.08 -0.48 -19.77
CA ALA A 147 9.01 0.33 -21.00
C ALA A 147 10.02 1.48 -21.03
N ASN A 148 10.37 2.03 -19.86
CA ASN A 148 11.34 3.13 -19.72
C ASN A 148 12.75 2.64 -19.32
N LYS A 149 13.02 1.35 -19.41
CA LYS A 149 14.30 0.74 -19.01
C LYS A 149 15.51 1.38 -19.70
N ALA A 150 15.36 1.84 -20.93
CA ALA A 150 16.41 2.52 -21.70
C ALA A 150 16.92 3.80 -21.00
N PHE A 151 16.11 4.43 -20.15
CA PHE A 151 16.47 5.64 -19.40
C PHE A 151 17.04 5.35 -17.99
N SER A 152 17.27 4.09 -17.64
CA SER A 152 17.77 3.69 -16.31
C SER A 152 19.13 4.30 -15.96
N HIS A 153 19.96 4.63 -16.96
CA HIS A 153 21.26 5.29 -16.77
C HIS A 153 21.14 6.74 -16.30
N PHE A 154 19.97 7.36 -16.36
CA PHE A 154 19.69 8.69 -15.81
C PHE A 154 19.39 8.69 -14.30
N ARG A 155 19.68 7.59 -13.60
CA ARG A 155 19.65 7.56 -12.13
C ARG A 155 20.77 8.43 -11.56
N PHE A 156 20.42 9.32 -10.66
CA PHE A 156 21.36 10.08 -9.85
C PHE A 156 20.90 10.05 -8.40
#